data_5e3e58475afbfbaa533599757c739741
#
_entry.id   5e3e58475afbfbaa533599757c739741
#
_cell.length_a   1.000
_cell.length_b   1.000
_cell.length_c   1.000
_cell.angle_alpha   90.00
_cell.angle_beta   90.00
_cell.angle_gamma   90.00
#
_symmetry.space_group_name_H-M   'P 1'
#
loop_
_entity.id
_entity.type
_entity.pdbx_description
1 polymer ?
#
loop_
_entity_poly.entity_id
_entity_poly.type
_entity_poly.pdbx_seq_one_letter_code
_entity_poly.pdbx_strand_id
1 'polypeptide(L)'
;SAERGRLDVQLASVLDIDLDPTRQRLLLDSGRNAGVQVGQAVIDAGGLMGQVIATTPSTASVLLLTDPDHAVPVAVARSGIRLVVYGSGRSDALHLADVPLSADVRPGDELLTSGLGGRFPPGFAVGTVGTLRPDDSRAFLEADVTPAAQLDRGRDVLLLRGYKPVPAVDPAALPPAPVPAPGAPAAVQAVSAATNPPASPSATATTRSEPGR
;
A
#
# COMPACT_ATOMS: atom_id res chain seq x y z
N SER A 1 -10.55 -24.98 17.12
CA SER A 1 -10.01 -25.96 16.18
C SER A 1 -9.54 -25.21 14.96
N ALA A 2 -8.22 -24.95 14.89
CA ALA A 2 -7.62 -24.28 13.75
C ALA A 2 -7.37 -25.33 12.67
N GLU A 3 -8.24 -25.41 11.70
CA GLU A 3 -7.85 -25.89 10.38
C GLU A 3 -6.92 -24.85 9.78
N ARG A 4 -5.64 -24.97 10.08
CA ARG A 4 -4.59 -24.40 9.22
C ARG A 4 -4.67 -25.20 7.94
N GLY A 5 -5.43 -24.67 6.98
CA GLY A 5 -5.52 -25.25 5.65
C GLY A 5 -4.12 -25.49 5.14
N ARG A 6 -3.82 -26.72 4.73
CA ARG A 6 -2.61 -27.02 3.97
C ARG A 6 -2.57 -26.07 2.81
N LEU A 7 -1.55 -25.21 2.77
CA LEU A 7 -1.31 -24.40 1.59
C LEU A 7 -1.08 -25.35 0.42
N ASP A 8 -1.95 -25.29 -0.56
CA ASP A 8 -1.73 -25.98 -1.82
C ASP A 8 -0.74 -25.16 -2.63
N VAL A 9 0.47 -25.66 -2.75
CA VAL A 9 1.59 -24.99 -3.41
C VAL A 9 2.17 -25.85 -4.51
N GLN A 10 2.63 -25.21 -5.56
CA GLN A 10 3.36 -25.84 -6.66
C GLN A 10 4.77 -25.27 -6.72
N LEU A 11 5.76 -26.16 -6.74
CA LEU A 11 7.15 -25.77 -6.97
C LEU A 11 7.36 -25.39 -8.46
N ALA A 12 8.09 -24.32 -8.69
CA ALA A 12 8.57 -23.93 -10.02
C ALA A 12 10.01 -23.43 -9.93
N SER A 13 10.82 -23.73 -10.93
CA SER A 13 12.20 -23.27 -10.98
C SER A 13 12.29 -21.93 -11.72
N VAL A 14 13.18 -21.09 -11.29
CA VAL A 14 13.46 -19.79 -11.90
C VAL A 14 14.39 -19.99 -13.08
N LEU A 15 13.94 -19.58 -14.26
CA LEU A 15 14.73 -19.61 -15.50
C LEU A 15 15.56 -18.36 -15.68
N ASP A 16 14.99 -17.19 -15.31
CA ASP A 16 15.63 -15.89 -15.48
C ASP A 16 15.12 -14.90 -14.45
N ILE A 17 15.97 -13.93 -14.10
CA ILE A 17 15.67 -12.83 -13.18
C ILE A 17 16.06 -11.52 -13.86
N ASP A 18 15.09 -10.66 -14.12
CA ASP A 18 15.29 -9.30 -14.61
C ASP A 18 15.09 -8.32 -13.44
N LEU A 19 16.14 -7.65 -13.03
CA LEU A 19 16.16 -6.67 -11.94
C LEU A 19 16.46 -5.25 -12.43
N ASP A 20 16.05 -4.92 -13.64
CA ASP A 20 16.12 -3.53 -14.13
C ASP A 20 15.29 -2.61 -13.18
N PRO A 21 15.83 -1.44 -12.77
CA PRO A 21 15.11 -0.53 -11.87
C PRO A 21 13.72 -0.11 -12.33
N THR A 22 13.45 -0.18 -13.63
CA THR A 22 12.13 0.15 -14.21
C THR A 22 11.24 -1.07 -14.38
N ARG A 23 11.79 -2.29 -14.25
CA ARG A 23 11.08 -3.52 -14.49
C ARG A 23 11.72 -4.68 -13.75
N GLN A 24 11.03 -5.24 -12.76
CA GLN A 24 11.55 -6.35 -11.96
C GLN A 24 10.66 -7.58 -12.09
N ARG A 25 11.17 -8.61 -12.74
CA ARG A 25 10.41 -9.82 -13.11
C ARG A 25 11.21 -11.10 -12.94
N LEU A 26 10.49 -12.20 -12.71
CA LEU A 26 11.01 -13.55 -12.82
C LEU A 26 10.35 -14.24 -14.01
N LEU A 27 11.11 -15.13 -14.65
CA LEU A 27 10.61 -16.11 -15.59
C LEU A 27 10.71 -17.50 -14.95
N LEU A 28 9.59 -18.22 -14.93
CA LEU A 28 9.50 -19.57 -14.35
C LEU A 28 9.39 -20.62 -15.47
N ASP A 29 9.88 -21.84 -15.18
CA ASP A 29 9.82 -23.01 -16.05
C ASP A 29 8.45 -23.72 -16.04
N SER A 30 7.45 -23.10 -15.46
CA SER A 30 6.11 -23.65 -15.30
C SER A 30 5.07 -22.69 -15.88
N GLY A 31 4.24 -23.18 -16.78
CA GLY A 31 3.20 -22.41 -17.46
C GLY A 31 1.80 -23.03 -17.35
N ARG A 32 0.93 -22.70 -18.31
CA ARG A 32 -0.45 -23.19 -18.33
C ARG A 32 -0.58 -24.71 -18.33
N ASN A 33 0.35 -25.42 -18.99
CA ASN A 33 0.34 -26.90 -19.01
C ASN A 33 0.55 -27.51 -17.63
N ALA A 34 1.22 -26.78 -16.74
CA ALA A 34 1.40 -27.17 -15.34
C ALA A 34 0.31 -26.58 -14.42
N GLY A 35 -0.72 -25.94 -14.97
CA GLY A 35 -1.82 -25.35 -14.20
C GLY A 35 -1.54 -23.98 -13.62
N VAL A 36 -0.47 -23.30 -14.09
CA VAL A 36 -0.17 -21.91 -13.66
C VAL A 36 -1.16 -20.93 -14.27
N GLN A 37 -1.69 -20.04 -13.46
CA GLN A 37 -2.68 -19.04 -13.85
C GLN A 37 -2.19 -17.64 -13.53
N VAL A 38 -2.59 -16.67 -14.37
CA VAL A 38 -2.39 -15.25 -14.09
C VAL A 38 -3.09 -14.88 -12.78
N GLY A 39 -2.42 -14.08 -11.94
CA GLY A 39 -2.92 -13.67 -10.64
C GLY A 39 -2.48 -14.53 -9.47
N GLN A 40 -1.89 -15.71 -9.70
CA GLN A 40 -1.35 -16.53 -8.63
C GLN A 40 -0.23 -15.79 -7.88
N ALA A 41 -0.25 -15.87 -6.55
CA ALA A 41 0.82 -15.38 -5.72
C ALA A 41 2.01 -16.34 -5.75
N VAL A 42 3.20 -15.76 -5.75
CA VAL A 42 4.48 -16.46 -5.74
C VAL A 42 5.19 -16.15 -4.44
N ILE A 43 5.62 -17.18 -3.73
CA ILE A 43 6.29 -17.07 -2.43
C ILE A 43 7.61 -17.84 -2.43
N ASP A 44 8.47 -17.49 -1.49
CA ASP A 44 9.62 -18.31 -1.07
C ASP A 44 9.50 -18.68 0.41
N ALA A 45 10.59 -19.17 1.00
CA ALA A 45 10.63 -19.52 2.42
C ALA A 45 10.48 -18.30 3.35
N GLY A 46 10.80 -17.10 2.89
CA GLY A 46 10.73 -15.85 3.67
C GLY A 46 9.37 -15.16 3.59
N GLY A 47 8.69 -15.27 2.46
CA GLY A 47 7.41 -14.58 2.28
C GLY A 47 6.97 -14.40 0.83
N LEU A 48 6.18 -13.37 0.60
CA LEU A 48 5.65 -13.04 -0.72
C LEU A 48 6.76 -12.47 -1.62
N MET A 49 6.89 -13.03 -2.82
CA MET A 49 7.83 -12.55 -3.85
C MET A 49 7.16 -11.70 -4.91
N GLY A 50 5.95 -12.05 -5.31
CA GLY A 50 5.27 -11.37 -6.39
C GLY A 50 3.98 -12.07 -6.83
N GLN A 51 3.58 -11.76 -8.07
CA GLN A 51 2.36 -12.28 -8.67
C GLN A 51 2.60 -12.65 -10.14
N VAL A 52 2.02 -13.75 -10.59
CA VAL A 52 2.03 -14.14 -12.00
C VAL A 52 1.22 -13.13 -12.82
N ILE A 53 1.85 -12.52 -13.81
CA ILE A 53 1.23 -11.52 -14.69
C ILE A 53 0.97 -12.02 -16.11
N ALA A 54 1.70 -13.04 -16.54
CA ALA A 54 1.53 -13.64 -17.86
C ALA A 54 1.93 -15.12 -17.85
N THR A 55 1.30 -15.91 -18.71
CA THR A 55 1.62 -17.34 -18.87
C THR A 55 1.69 -17.73 -20.34
N THR A 56 2.65 -18.58 -20.66
CA THR A 56 2.71 -19.36 -21.91
C THR A 56 2.33 -20.81 -21.60
N PRO A 57 2.31 -21.72 -22.58
CA PRO A 57 2.11 -23.13 -22.28
C PRO A 57 3.14 -23.71 -21.30
N SER A 58 4.41 -23.30 -21.37
CA SER A 58 5.51 -23.86 -20.60
C SER A 58 6.17 -22.93 -19.60
N THR A 59 5.90 -21.61 -19.65
CA THR A 59 6.53 -20.63 -18.78
C THR A 59 5.52 -19.68 -18.15
N ALA A 60 5.92 -18.99 -17.08
CA ALA A 60 5.16 -17.90 -16.49
C ALA A 60 6.07 -16.71 -16.14
N SER A 61 5.56 -15.51 -16.33
CA SER A 61 6.22 -14.28 -15.90
C SER A 61 5.61 -13.80 -14.60
N VAL A 62 6.47 -13.48 -13.64
CA VAL A 62 6.10 -12.97 -12.30
C VAL A 62 6.54 -11.54 -12.16
N LEU A 63 5.64 -10.66 -11.75
CA LEU A 63 5.97 -9.31 -11.32
C LEU A 63 6.44 -9.35 -9.88
N LEU A 64 7.68 -8.94 -9.62
CA LEU A 64 8.23 -8.88 -8.27
C LEU A 64 7.59 -7.79 -7.43
N LEU A 65 7.59 -7.93 -6.11
CA LEU A 65 7.10 -6.90 -5.18
C LEU A 65 7.87 -5.58 -5.33
N THR A 66 9.14 -5.66 -5.71
CA THR A 66 10.04 -4.52 -5.87
C THR A 66 9.88 -3.78 -7.19
N ASP A 67 9.10 -4.32 -8.13
CA ASP A 67 8.77 -3.63 -9.37
C ASP A 67 8.01 -2.32 -9.08
N PRO A 68 8.40 -1.17 -9.69
CA PRO A 68 7.75 0.13 -9.44
C PRO A 68 6.24 0.15 -9.71
N ASP A 69 5.76 -0.73 -10.59
CA ASP A 69 4.33 -0.83 -10.92
C ASP A 69 3.55 -1.74 -9.95
N HIS A 70 4.22 -2.32 -8.94
CA HIS A 70 3.59 -3.24 -8.01
C HIS A 70 3.20 -2.53 -6.71
N ALA A 71 1.95 -2.75 -6.30
CA ALA A 71 1.40 -2.28 -5.03
C ALA A 71 0.74 -3.45 -4.30
N VAL A 72 1.05 -3.61 -3.02
CA VAL A 72 0.55 -4.70 -2.19
C VAL A 72 -0.15 -4.14 -0.96
N PRO A 73 -1.45 -4.42 -0.78
CA PRO A 73 -2.15 -4.11 0.46
C PRO A 73 -1.62 -4.97 1.61
N VAL A 74 -1.18 -4.31 2.67
CA VAL A 74 -0.61 -4.95 3.85
C VAL A 74 -1.33 -4.55 5.13
N ALA A 75 -1.08 -5.31 6.18
CA ALA A 75 -1.45 -4.95 7.55
C ALA A 75 -0.23 -5.09 8.44
N VAL A 76 -0.07 -4.17 9.36
CA VAL A 76 0.94 -4.27 10.42
C VAL A 76 0.55 -5.39 11.37
N ALA A 77 1.42 -6.40 11.53
CA ALA A 77 1.10 -7.59 12.34
C ALA A 77 0.76 -7.24 13.80
N ARG A 78 1.43 -6.24 14.36
CA ARG A 78 1.26 -5.81 15.76
C ARG A 78 -0.02 -5.00 15.99
N SER A 79 -0.30 -4.00 15.13
CA SER A 79 -1.38 -3.01 15.34
C SER A 79 -2.60 -3.25 14.46
N GLY A 80 -2.49 -4.09 13.41
CA GLY A 80 -3.57 -4.33 12.46
C GLY A 80 -3.85 -3.17 11.49
N ILE A 81 -3.03 -2.12 11.54
CA ILE A 81 -3.18 -0.96 10.64
C ILE A 81 -2.95 -1.41 9.20
N ARG A 82 -3.86 -1.01 8.32
CA ARG A 82 -3.83 -1.34 6.90
C ARG A 82 -3.13 -0.23 6.12
N LEU A 83 -2.18 -0.63 5.30
CA LEU A 83 -1.34 0.25 4.49
C LEU A 83 -1.14 -0.36 3.10
N VAL A 84 -0.44 0.35 2.24
CA VAL A 84 -0.01 -0.16 0.94
C VAL A 84 1.50 -0.01 0.83
N VAL A 85 2.16 -1.08 0.41
CA VAL A 85 3.58 -1.10 0.09
C VAL A 85 3.74 -1.09 -1.41
N TYR A 86 4.67 -0.29 -1.89
CA TYR A 86 4.99 -0.13 -3.30
C TYR A 86 6.38 -0.67 -3.61
N GLY A 87 6.57 -1.12 -4.84
CA GLY A 87 7.88 -1.44 -5.35
C GLY A 87 8.74 -0.17 -5.50
N SER A 88 10.01 -0.26 -5.14
CA SER A 88 10.95 0.86 -5.21
C SER A 88 11.85 0.85 -6.45
N GLY A 89 11.81 -0.22 -7.26
CA GLY A 89 12.78 -0.47 -8.32
C GLY A 89 14.13 -1.01 -7.82
N ARG A 90 14.28 -1.24 -6.51
CA ARG A 90 15.46 -1.83 -5.87
C ARG A 90 15.11 -3.21 -5.36
N SER A 91 15.98 -4.18 -5.61
CA SER A 91 15.75 -5.58 -5.19
C SER A 91 15.78 -5.78 -3.67
N ASP A 92 16.36 -4.84 -2.93
CA ASP A 92 16.60 -4.91 -1.48
C ASP A 92 15.62 -4.05 -0.66
N ALA A 93 14.72 -3.30 -1.29
CA ALA A 93 13.81 -2.41 -0.60
C ALA A 93 12.45 -2.29 -1.29
N LEU A 94 11.42 -2.12 -0.48
CA LEU A 94 10.09 -1.66 -0.88
C LEU A 94 9.87 -0.27 -0.29
N HIS A 95 8.84 0.41 -0.74
CA HIS A 95 8.48 1.75 -0.28
C HIS A 95 7.12 1.73 0.42
N LEU A 96 7.08 2.19 1.66
CA LEU A 96 5.86 2.42 2.41
C LEU A 96 5.57 3.92 2.38
N ALA A 97 4.45 4.30 1.81
CA ALA A 97 4.02 5.70 1.66
C ALA A 97 2.68 5.94 2.34
N ASP A 98 2.30 7.22 2.44
CA ASP A 98 0.99 7.68 2.91
C ASP A 98 0.62 7.16 4.31
N VAL A 99 1.59 6.96 5.19
CA VAL A 99 1.35 6.54 6.56
C VAL A 99 0.86 7.76 7.37
N PRO A 100 -0.37 7.74 7.91
CA PRO A 100 -0.87 8.84 8.72
C PRO A 100 0.05 9.11 9.92
N LEU A 101 0.27 10.39 10.26
CA LEU A 101 1.11 10.77 11.42
C LEU A 101 0.63 10.18 12.75
N SER A 102 -0.67 9.89 12.86
CA SER A 102 -1.30 9.28 14.04
C SER A 102 -1.31 7.75 14.01
N ALA A 103 -0.80 7.13 12.95
CA ALA A 103 -0.82 5.67 12.82
C ALA A 103 0.20 5.02 13.76
N ASP A 104 -0.23 3.96 14.46
CA ASP A 104 0.67 3.15 15.29
C ASP A 104 1.50 2.19 14.44
N VAL A 105 2.50 2.77 13.76
CA VAL A 105 3.49 2.07 12.96
C VAL A 105 4.87 2.42 13.50
N ARG A 106 5.73 1.41 13.65
CA ARG A 106 7.06 1.59 14.25
C ARG A 106 8.13 0.91 13.39
N PRO A 107 9.37 1.41 13.43
CA PRO A 107 10.50 0.67 12.91
C PRO A 107 10.57 -0.73 13.51
N GLY A 108 10.78 -1.74 12.66
CA GLY A 108 10.81 -3.15 13.06
C GLY A 108 9.45 -3.86 13.01
N ASP A 109 8.36 -3.15 12.74
CA ASP A 109 7.06 -3.79 12.56
C ASP A 109 7.06 -4.68 11.32
N GLU A 110 6.49 -5.87 11.47
CA GLU A 110 6.29 -6.83 10.38
C GLU A 110 5.02 -6.49 9.61
N LEU A 111 5.13 -6.52 8.29
CA LEU A 111 4.02 -6.29 7.37
C LEU A 111 3.60 -7.62 6.74
N LEU A 112 2.32 -7.94 6.85
CA LEU A 112 1.69 -9.12 6.26
C LEU A 112 0.69 -8.68 5.19
N THR A 113 0.45 -9.52 4.20
CA THR A 113 -0.64 -9.29 3.24
C THR A 113 -1.97 -9.16 3.99
N SER A 114 -2.75 -8.15 3.66
CA SER A 114 -4.03 -7.89 4.34
C SER A 114 -5.22 -8.66 3.74
N GLY A 115 -5.05 -9.22 2.54
CA GLY A 115 -6.15 -9.80 1.77
C GLY A 115 -7.11 -8.77 1.16
N LEU A 116 -6.86 -7.49 1.37
CA LEU A 116 -7.70 -6.43 0.83
C LEU A 116 -7.63 -6.41 -0.70
N GLY A 117 -8.76 -6.20 -1.36
CA GLY A 117 -8.88 -6.24 -2.81
C GLY A 117 -8.80 -7.64 -3.42
N GLY A 118 -8.63 -8.70 -2.60
CA GLY A 118 -8.68 -10.10 -3.06
C GLY A 118 -7.56 -10.50 -4.04
N ARG A 119 -6.50 -9.71 -4.17
CA ARG A 119 -5.37 -10.03 -5.07
C ARG A 119 -4.39 -11.03 -4.46
N PHE A 120 -4.18 -10.93 -3.16
CA PHE A 120 -3.30 -11.81 -2.40
C PHE A 120 -4.06 -12.43 -1.23
N PRO A 121 -3.79 -13.71 -0.90
CA PRO A 121 -4.31 -14.27 0.34
C PRO A 121 -3.70 -13.55 1.54
N PRO A 122 -4.46 -13.37 2.64
CA PRO A 122 -3.97 -12.67 3.82
C PRO A 122 -2.93 -13.49 4.60
N GLY A 123 -2.04 -12.80 5.32
CA GLY A 123 -1.15 -13.41 6.30
C GLY A 123 0.22 -13.83 5.79
N PHE A 124 0.60 -13.50 4.56
CA PHE A 124 1.96 -13.74 4.06
C PHE A 124 2.88 -12.58 4.40
N ALA A 125 4.08 -12.87 4.89
CA ALA A 125 5.09 -11.87 5.18
C ALA A 125 5.49 -11.12 3.91
N VAL A 126 5.49 -9.80 3.99
CA VAL A 126 5.89 -8.89 2.91
C VAL A 126 7.24 -8.26 3.22
N GLY A 127 7.43 -7.79 4.44
CA GLY A 127 8.68 -7.20 4.87
C GLY A 127 8.62 -6.57 6.25
N THR A 128 9.69 -5.89 6.61
CA THR A 128 9.85 -5.20 7.91
C THR A 128 10.04 -3.71 7.69
N VAL A 129 9.31 -2.91 8.46
CA VAL A 129 9.36 -1.45 8.40
C VAL A 129 10.71 -0.94 8.88
N GLY A 130 11.34 -0.09 8.07
CA GLY A 130 12.55 0.63 8.44
C GLY A 130 12.26 1.92 9.23
N THR A 131 13.16 2.87 9.15
CA THR A 131 13.00 4.17 9.83
C THR A 131 11.91 4.98 9.15
N LEU A 132 10.92 5.42 9.94
CA LEU A 132 9.88 6.34 9.49
C LEU A 132 10.43 7.76 9.42
N ARG A 133 10.10 8.47 8.35
CA ARG A 133 10.46 9.87 8.13
C ARG A 133 9.26 10.62 7.55
N PRO A 134 9.12 11.93 7.80
CA PRO A 134 8.11 12.73 7.13
C PRO A 134 8.35 12.72 5.61
N ASP A 135 7.25 12.66 4.84
CA ASP A 135 7.27 12.85 3.39
C ASP A 135 7.60 14.33 3.04
N ASP A 136 7.75 14.62 1.76
CA ASP A 136 8.06 15.98 1.29
C ASP A 136 6.98 17.00 1.68
N SER A 137 5.72 16.58 1.77
CA SER A 137 4.59 17.42 2.19
C SER A 137 4.51 17.62 3.71
N ARG A 138 5.18 16.77 4.49
CA ARG A 138 5.09 16.64 5.95
C ARG A 138 3.68 16.33 6.47
N ALA A 139 2.81 15.87 5.60
CA ALA A 139 1.45 15.46 5.95
C ALA A 139 1.37 13.98 6.32
N PHE A 140 2.30 13.18 5.82
CA PHE A 140 2.38 11.74 6.05
C PHE A 140 3.79 11.31 6.44
N LEU A 141 3.91 10.06 6.87
CA LEU A 141 5.21 9.39 7.03
C LEU A 141 5.44 8.42 5.88
N GLU A 142 6.71 8.20 5.59
CA GLU A 142 7.18 7.19 4.65
C GLU A 142 8.32 6.38 5.28
N ALA A 143 8.56 5.19 4.75
CA ALA A 143 9.68 4.35 5.18
C ALA A 143 10.12 3.42 4.06
N ASP A 144 11.39 3.02 4.09
CA ASP A 144 11.84 1.85 3.36
C ASP A 144 11.41 0.60 4.12
N VAL A 145 11.01 -0.43 3.39
CA VAL A 145 10.63 -1.74 3.92
C VAL A 145 11.60 -2.78 3.38
N THR A 146 12.23 -3.51 4.27
CA THR A 146 13.09 -4.64 3.88
C THR A 146 12.22 -5.82 3.51
N PRO A 147 12.28 -6.34 2.27
CA PRO A 147 11.50 -7.51 1.87
C PRO A 147 11.77 -8.72 2.75
N ALA A 148 10.73 -9.49 3.06
CA ALA A 148 10.85 -10.75 3.79
C ALA A 148 11.39 -11.87 2.88
N ALA A 149 11.01 -11.87 1.60
CA ALA A 149 11.47 -12.80 0.59
C ALA A 149 12.83 -12.39 0.00
N GLN A 150 13.57 -13.37 -0.50
CA GLN A 150 14.84 -13.13 -1.20
C GLN A 150 14.57 -12.94 -2.71
N LEU A 151 14.37 -11.69 -3.12
CA LEU A 151 13.93 -11.35 -4.46
C LEU A 151 15.03 -11.42 -5.52
N ASP A 152 16.29 -11.40 -5.10
CA ASP A 152 17.48 -11.40 -5.97
C ASP A 152 18.17 -12.77 -6.08
N ARG A 153 17.74 -13.76 -5.29
CA ARG A 153 18.37 -15.07 -5.21
C ARG A 153 17.32 -16.15 -4.95
N GLY A 154 17.05 -16.92 -5.88
CA GLY A 154 16.16 -18.07 -5.70
C GLY A 154 16.27 -18.93 -6.93
N ARG A 155 16.50 -20.23 -6.75
CA ARG A 155 16.41 -21.19 -7.86
C ARG A 155 15.00 -21.71 -8.00
N ASP A 156 14.28 -21.77 -6.89
CA ASP A 156 12.95 -22.35 -6.83
C ASP A 156 12.02 -21.45 -6.03
N VAL A 157 10.78 -21.37 -6.49
CA VAL A 157 9.71 -20.63 -5.87
C VAL A 157 8.46 -21.48 -5.74
N LEU A 158 7.54 -21.07 -4.90
CA LEU A 158 6.26 -21.74 -4.69
C LEU A 158 5.12 -20.88 -5.24
N LEU A 159 4.31 -21.47 -6.10
CA LEU A 159 3.08 -20.87 -6.62
C LEU A 159 1.92 -21.31 -5.71
N LEU A 160 1.17 -20.36 -5.16
CA LEU A 160 -0.01 -20.65 -4.36
C LEU A 160 -1.15 -21.12 -5.26
N ARG A 161 -1.68 -22.31 -4.98
CA ARG A 161 -2.87 -22.87 -5.63
C ARG A 161 -4.11 -22.64 -4.78
N GLY A 162 -5.27 -22.78 -5.38
CA GLY A 162 -6.54 -22.74 -4.65
C GLY A 162 -7.02 -21.34 -4.24
N TYR A 163 -6.18 -20.33 -4.30
CA TYR A 163 -6.58 -18.95 -4.15
C TYR A 163 -6.91 -18.35 -5.52
N LYS A 164 -8.16 -17.94 -5.71
CA LYS A 164 -8.59 -17.23 -6.92
C LYS A 164 -8.55 -15.74 -6.66
N PRO A 165 -7.54 -15.03 -7.17
CA PRO A 165 -7.49 -13.58 -7.02
C PRO A 165 -8.70 -12.95 -7.71
N VAL A 166 -9.30 -11.96 -7.05
CA VAL A 166 -10.33 -11.14 -7.69
C VAL A 166 -9.63 -10.31 -8.78
N PRO A 167 -10.10 -10.33 -10.02
CA PRO A 167 -9.54 -9.49 -11.06
C PRO A 167 -9.56 -8.02 -10.61
N ALA A 168 -8.49 -7.30 -10.89
CA ALA A 168 -8.51 -5.85 -10.68
C ALA A 168 -9.69 -5.29 -11.48
N VAL A 169 -10.58 -4.56 -10.80
CA VAL A 169 -11.66 -3.85 -11.49
C VAL A 169 -10.99 -2.81 -12.37
N ASP A 170 -11.15 -2.96 -13.68
CA ASP A 170 -10.69 -1.93 -14.61
C ASP A 170 -11.41 -0.62 -14.27
N PRO A 171 -10.69 0.44 -13.90
CA PRO A 171 -11.33 1.71 -13.60
C PRO A 171 -12.16 2.27 -14.75
N ALA A 172 -11.88 1.85 -16.00
CA ALA A 172 -12.69 2.16 -17.17
C ALA A 172 -14.00 1.36 -17.25
N ALA A 173 -14.13 0.29 -16.49
CA ALA A 173 -15.35 -0.53 -16.42
C ALA A 173 -16.31 -0.09 -15.29
N LEU A 174 -15.91 0.88 -14.47
CA LEU A 174 -16.82 1.47 -13.48
C LEU A 174 -17.86 2.33 -14.23
N PRO A 175 -19.18 2.17 -13.92
CA PRO A 175 -20.18 3.09 -14.45
C PRO A 175 -19.78 4.52 -14.06
N PRO A 176 -19.94 5.50 -14.97
CA PRO A 176 -19.61 6.87 -14.64
C PRO A 176 -20.35 7.28 -13.36
N ALA A 177 -19.62 7.95 -12.45
CA ALA A 177 -20.21 8.46 -11.23
C ALA A 177 -21.51 9.23 -11.58
N PRO A 178 -22.59 9.08 -10.80
CA PRO A 178 -23.82 9.79 -11.09
C PRO A 178 -23.52 11.29 -11.16
N VAL A 179 -23.70 11.86 -12.36
CA VAL A 179 -23.57 13.29 -12.57
C VAL A 179 -24.65 13.95 -11.70
N PRO A 180 -24.29 14.88 -10.80
CA PRO A 180 -25.31 15.58 -10.04
C PRO A 180 -26.27 16.24 -11.02
N ALA A 181 -27.56 15.98 -10.88
CA ALA A 181 -28.59 16.53 -11.75
C ALA A 181 -28.49 18.07 -11.76
N PRO A 182 -28.49 18.74 -12.94
CA PRO A 182 -28.48 20.18 -12.98
C PRO A 182 -29.78 20.70 -12.37
N GLY A 183 -29.72 21.31 -11.19
CA GLY A 183 -30.86 21.90 -10.53
C GLY A 183 -31.06 21.62 -9.04
N ALA A 184 -30.17 20.86 -8.38
CA ALA A 184 -30.23 20.80 -6.93
C ALA A 184 -29.65 22.10 -6.35
N PRO A 185 -30.39 22.93 -5.59
CA PRO A 185 -29.83 24.11 -4.96
C PRO A 185 -28.76 23.64 -3.95
N ALA A 186 -27.57 24.19 -4.07
CA ALA A 186 -26.54 24.03 -3.08
C ALA A 186 -27.10 24.49 -1.72
N ALA A 187 -27.29 23.55 -0.82
CA ALA A 187 -27.56 23.89 0.57
C ALA A 187 -26.29 24.49 1.13
N VAL A 188 -26.24 25.82 1.03
CA VAL A 188 -25.25 26.64 1.74
C VAL A 188 -25.57 26.45 3.22
N GLN A 189 -24.81 25.63 3.91
CA GLN A 189 -24.80 25.63 5.35
C GLN A 189 -24.20 26.96 5.78
N ALA A 190 -25.09 27.91 6.10
CA ALA A 190 -24.75 29.16 6.75
C ALA A 190 -24.12 28.81 8.10
N VAL A 191 -22.81 28.93 8.19
CA VAL A 191 -22.12 29.01 9.48
C VAL A 191 -22.55 30.32 10.10
N SER A 192 -23.42 30.23 11.10
CA SER A 192 -23.87 31.35 11.92
C SER A 192 -22.65 32.00 12.58
N ALA A 193 -22.17 33.05 12.00
CA ALA A 193 -21.22 33.93 12.63
C ALA A 193 -21.94 34.62 13.80
N ALA A 194 -21.57 34.25 15.02
CA ALA A 194 -21.96 34.93 16.22
C ALA A 194 -21.46 36.39 16.14
N THR A 195 -22.38 37.29 15.92
CA THR A 195 -22.18 38.71 15.92
C THR A 195 -21.92 39.18 17.34
N ASN A 196 -20.68 39.51 17.65
CA ASN A 196 -20.35 40.27 18.84
C ASN A 196 -20.76 41.73 18.61
N PRO A 197 -21.55 42.38 19.50
CA PRO A 197 -21.89 43.78 19.37
C PRO A 197 -20.69 44.69 19.69
N PRO A 198 -20.56 45.81 19.03
CA PRO A 198 -19.46 46.75 19.27
C PRO A 198 -19.67 47.50 20.59
N ALA A 199 -18.63 47.52 21.42
CA ALA A 199 -18.57 48.37 22.60
C ALA A 199 -18.46 49.82 22.17
N SER A 200 -19.40 50.63 22.64
CA SER A 200 -19.44 52.09 22.46
C SER A 200 -18.28 52.77 23.21
N PRO A 201 -17.75 53.88 22.67
CA PRO A 201 -16.73 54.66 23.35
C PRO A 201 -17.38 55.63 24.33
N SER A 202 -16.97 55.60 25.57
CA SER A 202 -17.22 56.67 26.54
C SER A 202 -16.03 57.59 26.58
N ALA A 203 -16.32 58.82 26.20
CA ALA A 203 -15.46 59.97 26.27
C ALA A 203 -15.41 60.56 27.68
N THR A 204 -14.40 61.40 27.88
CA THR A 204 -14.30 62.53 28.87
C THR A 204 -13.63 62.13 30.19
N ALA A 205 -12.67 62.80 30.76
CA ALA A 205 -12.17 64.17 30.61
C ALA A 205 -10.80 64.28 31.33
N THR A 206 -9.91 65.06 30.78
CA THR A 206 -9.18 66.19 31.37
C THR A 206 -8.85 66.16 32.85
N THR A 207 -7.57 66.24 33.20
CA THR A 207 -6.96 67.30 34.04
C THR A 207 -5.47 66.96 34.27
N ARG A 208 -4.56 67.63 33.60
CA ARG A 208 -3.62 68.65 34.02
C ARG A 208 -3.05 68.53 35.46
N SER A 209 -1.76 68.29 35.56
CA SER A 209 -0.81 69.12 36.30
C SER A 209 0.58 68.49 36.31
N GLU A 210 1.49 69.16 35.72
CA GLU A 210 2.91 69.25 36.08
C GLU A 210 3.08 70.00 37.41
N PRO A 211 4.31 70.22 38.00
CA PRO A 211 5.63 69.62 37.75
C PRO A 211 6.41 69.33 39.07
N GLY A 212 7.64 68.86 38.93
CA GLY A 212 8.66 69.31 39.82
C GLY A 212 9.44 68.29 40.64
N ARG A 213 10.56 68.00 40.26
CA ARG A 213 11.94 67.97 40.72
C ARG A 213 12.69 66.72 40.37
#